data_452640db1429922b56a559179ddc8eef
#
_entry.id   452640db1429922b56a559179ddc8eef
#
_cell.length_a   1.000
_cell.length_b   1.000
_cell.length_c   1.000
_cell.angle_alpha   90.00
_cell.angle_beta   90.00
_cell.angle_gamma   90.00
#
_symmetry.space_group_name_H-M   'P 1'
#
loop_
_entity.id
_entity.type
_entity.pdbx_description
1 polymer ?
#
loop_
_entity_poly.entity_id
_entity_poly.type
_entity_poly.pdbx_seq_one_letter_code
_entity_poly.pdbx_strand_id
1 'polypeptide(L)'
;EILNSQYSSNILNQYQTHRAGVNFMFQKDKIRAQVGASIVPTITHNETNGKSYDNSVVNWSPTAMLWYDINDNMNVRGFYFGNSSQPTTTQLMPVPDNTNPLNVSLGNPYLKPYFSHNINTRYGFSNRQKFLSVHANLSGGFVQSPIVYASWYNTNGTAFSLPVNGPTSGNVNARMFLNAPFGKSNFSISSSTSGSWSTSTSYVGKSSFDTSTYYTDGDFDYVKFHNDFPDLGKSDKFLENNTQTMNFTERMRLTYRNDFVEIIAGGRSRIAKSWYTIESANTNVTRNNQASMSMNWTIPGGLG
;
A
#
# COMPACT_ATOMS: atom_id res chain seq x y z
N GLU A 1 -19.65 -19.98 30.99
CA GLU A 1 -18.53 -20.03 30.01
C GLU A 1 -17.40 -20.86 30.65
N ILE A 2 -16.98 -21.91 29.96
CA ILE A 2 -15.83 -22.70 30.39
C ILE A 2 -14.62 -22.12 29.64
N LEU A 3 -13.73 -21.47 30.38
CA LEU A 3 -12.47 -20.96 29.83
C LEU A 3 -11.61 -22.18 29.42
N ASN A 4 -11.36 -22.32 28.13
CA ASN A 4 -10.39 -23.28 27.63
C ASN A 4 -9.01 -22.63 27.69
N SER A 5 -8.17 -23.03 28.66
CA SER A 5 -6.85 -22.46 28.92
C SER A 5 -5.89 -22.57 27.73
N GLN A 6 -6.14 -23.51 26.82
CA GLN A 6 -5.30 -23.70 25.60
C GLN A 6 -5.55 -22.62 24.55
N TYR A 7 -6.76 -22.03 24.53
CA TYR A 7 -7.18 -21.05 23.52
C TYR A 7 -7.60 -19.70 24.12
N SER A 8 -7.46 -19.55 25.43
CA SER A 8 -7.75 -18.30 26.13
C SER A 8 -6.45 -17.66 26.59
N SER A 9 -6.22 -16.42 26.19
CA SER A 9 -5.05 -15.66 26.64
C SER A 9 -5.47 -14.34 27.25
N ASN A 10 -4.85 -13.98 28.36
CA ASN A 10 -4.90 -12.63 28.89
C ASN A 10 -3.70 -11.86 28.34
N ILE A 11 -3.96 -10.77 27.63
CA ILE A 11 -2.93 -10.00 26.94
C ILE A 11 -2.93 -8.58 27.48
N LEU A 12 -1.77 -8.17 27.99
CA LEU A 12 -1.48 -6.77 28.30
C LEU A 12 -0.44 -6.27 27.29
N ASN A 13 -0.74 -5.18 26.61
CA ASN A 13 0.16 -4.56 25.67
C ASN A 13 0.32 -3.07 26.02
N GLN A 14 1.54 -2.66 26.31
CA GLN A 14 1.90 -1.28 26.62
C GLN A 14 2.95 -0.78 25.64
N TYR A 15 2.68 0.38 25.05
CA TYR A 15 3.60 1.09 24.18
C TYR A 15 4.03 2.40 24.80
N GLN A 16 5.33 2.61 24.89
CA GLN A 16 5.92 3.89 25.23
C GLN A 16 6.78 4.36 24.07
N THR A 17 6.45 5.52 23.51
CA THR A 17 7.15 6.07 22.36
C THR A 17 7.62 7.48 22.66
N HIS A 18 8.89 7.73 22.43
CA HIS A 18 9.50 9.05 22.50
C HIS A 18 9.96 9.46 21.09
N ARG A 19 9.87 10.74 20.78
CA ARG A 19 10.36 11.25 19.49
C ARG A 19 11.27 12.45 19.73
N ALA A 20 12.46 12.40 19.16
CA ALA A 20 13.37 13.53 19.06
C ALA A 20 13.85 13.67 17.61
N GLY A 21 13.95 14.88 17.11
CA GLY A 21 14.35 15.08 15.73
C GLY A 21 14.85 16.49 15.47
N VAL A 22 15.53 16.63 14.34
CA VAL A 22 16.03 17.90 13.82
C VAL A 22 15.51 18.11 12.41
N ASN A 23 15.19 19.36 12.10
CA ASN A 23 14.76 19.78 10.78
C ASN A 23 15.57 21.01 10.36
N PHE A 24 16.10 20.98 9.15
CA PHE A 24 16.74 22.11 8.51
C PHE A 24 15.83 22.64 7.41
N MET A 25 15.57 23.94 7.44
CA MET A 25 14.76 24.61 6.44
C MET A 25 15.64 25.61 5.68
N PHE A 26 15.56 25.54 4.37
CA PHE A 26 16.15 26.49 3.44
C PHE A 26 15.01 27.18 2.68
N GLN A 27 15.04 28.49 2.64
CA GLN A 27 14.10 29.28 1.87
C GLN A 27 14.84 30.41 1.16
N LYS A 28 14.68 30.43 -0.16
CA LYS A 28 15.22 31.53 -0.98
C LYS A 28 14.29 31.70 -2.20
N ASP A 29 13.84 32.93 -2.41
CA ASP A 29 12.97 33.32 -3.52
C ASP A 29 11.79 32.33 -3.72
N LYS A 30 11.84 31.57 -4.80
CA LYS A 30 10.80 30.64 -5.25
C LYS A 30 10.98 29.22 -4.70
N ILE A 31 12.04 28.97 -3.95
CA ILE A 31 12.37 27.64 -3.45
C ILE A 31 12.29 27.63 -1.93
N ARG A 32 11.58 26.66 -1.40
CA ARG A 32 11.61 26.25 0.00
C ARG A 32 11.90 24.77 0.07
N ALA A 33 12.94 24.41 0.77
CA ALA A 33 13.32 23.02 0.99
C ALA A 33 13.45 22.76 2.48
N GLN A 34 13.06 21.58 2.91
CA GLN A 34 13.22 21.13 4.28
C GLN A 34 13.72 19.69 4.25
N VAL A 35 14.72 19.42 5.07
CA VAL A 35 15.20 18.07 5.33
C VAL A 35 15.29 17.84 6.82
N GLY A 36 14.93 16.66 7.27
CA GLY A 36 14.96 16.34 8.68
C GLY A 36 15.04 14.85 8.94
N ALA A 37 15.37 14.52 10.16
CA ALA A 37 15.31 13.17 10.65
C ALA A 37 14.90 13.17 12.11
N SER A 38 14.11 12.16 12.50
CA SER A 38 13.72 11.93 13.89
C SER A 38 14.13 10.51 14.27
N ILE A 39 14.55 10.35 15.50
CA ILE A 39 14.66 9.07 16.18
C ILE A 39 13.40 8.85 17.01
N VAL A 40 12.90 7.63 17.00
CA VAL A 40 11.64 7.26 17.65
C VAL A 40 11.87 5.98 18.46
N PRO A 41 12.52 6.07 19.65
CA PRO A 41 12.62 4.94 20.55
C PRO A 41 11.22 4.48 20.96
N THR A 42 10.96 3.21 20.79
CA THR A 42 9.69 2.57 21.15
C THR A 42 9.98 1.40 22.07
N ILE A 43 9.41 1.42 23.24
CA ILE A 43 9.46 0.33 24.22
C ILE A 43 8.08 -0.32 24.21
N THR A 44 8.07 -1.61 24.01
CA THR A 44 6.84 -2.42 24.01
C THR A 44 6.96 -3.45 25.13
N HIS A 45 6.02 -3.43 26.04
CA HIS A 45 5.85 -4.45 27.06
C HIS A 45 4.61 -5.26 26.75
N ASN A 46 4.80 -6.54 26.47
CA ASN A 46 3.74 -7.50 26.17
C ASN A 46 3.71 -8.55 27.27
N GLU A 47 2.59 -8.76 27.89
CA GLU A 47 2.37 -9.86 28.81
C GLU A 47 1.26 -10.78 28.24
N THR A 48 1.55 -12.07 28.17
CA THR A 48 0.60 -13.07 27.69
C THR A 48 0.65 -14.25 28.64
N ASN A 49 -0.46 -14.56 29.28
CA ASN A 49 -0.58 -15.70 30.21
C ASN A 49 0.52 -15.76 31.27
N GLY A 50 0.90 -14.59 31.83
CA GLY A 50 1.96 -14.47 32.85
C GLY A 50 3.38 -14.59 32.31
N LYS A 51 3.58 -14.66 30.99
CA LYS A 51 4.88 -14.53 30.34
C LYS A 51 5.04 -13.12 29.77
N SER A 52 6.13 -12.47 30.13
CA SER A 52 6.45 -11.12 29.69
C SER A 52 7.44 -11.15 28.53
N TYR A 53 7.19 -10.31 27.53
CA TYR A 53 8.04 -10.11 26.36
C TYR A 53 8.28 -8.61 26.18
N ASP A 54 9.48 -8.17 26.52
CA ASP A 54 9.88 -6.79 26.35
C ASP A 54 10.64 -6.63 25.05
N ASN A 55 10.27 -5.63 24.28
CA ASN A 55 10.98 -5.26 23.06
C ASN A 55 11.28 -3.76 23.07
N SER A 56 12.54 -3.43 22.82
CA SER A 56 12.97 -2.03 22.68
C SER A 56 13.60 -1.85 21.31
N VAL A 57 13.04 -0.95 20.54
CA VAL A 57 13.51 -0.66 19.17
C VAL A 57 13.66 0.83 19.00
N VAL A 58 14.77 1.25 18.41
CA VAL A 58 14.98 2.62 17.98
C VAL A 58 14.63 2.72 16.50
N ASN A 59 13.50 3.34 16.23
CA ASN A 59 13.07 3.65 14.88
C ASN A 59 13.63 4.99 14.45
N TRP A 60 13.77 5.20 13.16
CA TRP A 60 14.14 6.49 12.60
C TRP A 60 13.16 6.90 11.50
N SER A 61 12.96 8.20 11.34
CA SER A 61 11.99 8.76 10.41
C SER A 61 12.60 9.96 9.68
N PRO A 62 13.22 9.74 8.52
CA PRO A 62 13.73 10.80 7.67
C PRO A 62 12.59 11.45 6.91
N THR A 63 12.72 12.78 6.69
CA THR A 63 11.78 13.56 5.92
C THR A 63 12.51 14.50 4.98
N ALA A 64 11.96 14.70 3.78
CA ALA A 64 12.41 15.76 2.88
C ALA A 64 11.19 16.37 2.18
N MET A 65 11.20 17.68 2.05
CA MET A 65 10.12 18.43 1.41
C MET A 65 10.72 19.48 0.50
N LEU A 66 10.10 19.66 -0.66
CA LEU A 66 10.47 20.65 -1.66
C LEU A 66 9.21 21.39 -2.13
N TRP A 67 9.26 22.70 -2.07
CA TRP A 67 8.28 23.61 -2.70
C TRP A 67 9.05 24.50 -3.67
N TYR A 68 8.68 24.45 -4.91
CA TYR A 68 9.28 25.24 -5.96
C TYR A 68 8.20 25.90 -6.81
N ASP A 69 8.07 27.21 -6.68
CA ASP A 69 7.20 28.03 -7.49
C ASP A 69 8.01 28.55 -8.69
N ILE A 70 7.96 27.81 -9.82
CA ILE A 70 8.72 28.11 -11.04
C ILE A 70 8.33 29.49 -11.55
N ASN A 71 7.03 29.76 -11.61
CA ASN A 71 6.42 31.05 -11.91
C ASN A 71 4.98 31.08 -11.35
N ASP A 72 4.25 32.17 -11.59
CA ASP A 72 2.87 32.39 -11.09
C ASP A 72 1.88 31.30 -11.56
N ASN A 73 2.18 30.62 -12.65
CA ASN A 73 1.33 29.61 -13.24
C ASN A 73 1.82 28.17 -12.98
N MET A 74 3.05 27.98 -12.51
CA MET A 74 3.70 26.67 -12.45
C MET A 74 4.34 26.43 -11.09
N ASN A 75 4.03 25.32 -10.48
CA ASN A 75 4.64 24.88 -9.23
C ASN A 75 4.95 23.39 -9.19
N VAL A 76 5.95 23.04 -8.40
CA VAL A 76 6.32 21.66 -8.07
C VAL A 76 6.36 21.53 -6.55
N ARG A 77 5.81 20.45 -6.05
CA ARG A 77 5.86 20.06 -4.64
C ARG A 77 6.37 18.63 -4.54
N GLY A 78 7.37 18.41 -3.72
CA GLY A 78 7.94 17.09 -3.48
C GLY A 78 7.94 16.78 -2.00
N PHE A 79 7.58 15.55 -1.63
CA PHE A 79 7.58 15.06 -0.26
C PHE A 79 8.17 13.66 -0.23
N TYR A 80 9.09 13.46 0.68
CA TYR A 80 9.59 12.15 1.03
C TYR A 80 9.49 11.98 2.54
N PHE A 81 9.03 10.81 2.96
CA PHE A 81 9.11 10.41 4.36
C PHE A 81 9.36 8.91 4.46
N GLY A 82 10.25 8.57 5.39
CA GLY A 82 10.53 7.21 5.79
C GLY A 82 10.05 6.97 7.22
N ASN A 83 9.53 5.80 7.47
CA ASN A 83 9.18 5.38 8.82
C ASN A 83 9.37 3.89 9.01
N SER A 84 9.82 3.54 10.21
CA SER A 84 9.82 2.16 10.67
C SER A 84 8.49 1.87 11.35
N SER A 85 7.99 0.66 11.16
CA SER A 85 6.76 0.17 11.79
C SER A 85 7.01 -1.19 12.42
N GLN A 86 6.40 -1.38 13.59
CA GLN A 86 6.50 -2.64 14.35
C GLN A 86 5.43 -3.63 13.87
N PRO A 87 5.69 -4.93 14.00
CA PRO A 87 4.63 -5.93 13.91
C PRO A 87 3.55 -5.67 14.97
N THR A 88 2.32 -6.03 14.68
CA THR A 88 1.23 -5.95 15.66
C THR A 88 1.37 -7.04 16.72
N THR A 89 0.76 -6.83 17.88
CA THR A 89 0.75 -7.84 18.95
C THR A 89 0.21 -9.18 18.48
N THR A 90 -0.89 -9.17 17.71
CA THR A 90 -1.48 -10.39 17.14
C THR A 90 -0.50 -11.13 16.22
N GLN A 91 0.30 -10.38 15.44
CA GLN A 91 1.31 -11.00 14.58
C GLN A 91 2.49 -11.60 15.35
N LEU A 92 2.81 -11.04 16.53
CA LEU A 92 3.91 -11.53 17.37
C LEU A 92 3.51 -12.67 18.31
N MET A 93 2.22 -12.79 18.60
CA MET A 93 1.71 -13.68 19.66
C MET A 93 1.86 -15.15 19.27
N PRO A 94 2.64 -15.95 20.01
CA PRO A 94 2.86 -17.37 19.72
C PRO A 94 1.68 -18.24 20.23
N VAL A 95 0.46 -17.84 19.92
CA VAL A 95 -0.76 -18.59 20.25
C VAL A 95 -1.59 -18.72 18.96
N PRO A 96 -1.88 -19.95 18.52
CA PRO A 96 -2.72 -20.16 17.35
C PRO A 96 -4.13 -19.60 17.55
N ASP A 97 -4.62 -18.80 16.62
CA ASP A 97 -6.03 -18.47 16.54
C ASP A 97 -6.73 -19.54 15.69
N ASN A 98 -7.51 -20.36 16.36
CA ASN A 98 -8.30 -21.46 15.77
C ASN A 98 -9.81 -21.23 15.92
N THR A 99 -10.26 -20.00 16.03
CA THR A 99 -11.70 -19.64 16.05
C THR A 99 -12.43 -20.29 14.86
N ASN A 100 -11.72 -20.44 13.75
CA ASN A 100 -12.14 -21.28 12.62
C ASN A 100 -11.18 -22.48 12.49
N PRO A 101 -11.59 -23.71 12.87
CA PRO A 101 -10.73 -24.89 12.81
C PRO A 101 -10.23 -25.27 11.42
N LEU A 102 -10.85 -24.73 10.36
CA LEU A 102 -10.41 -24.95 8.98
C LEU A 102 -9.40 -23.88 8.51
N ASN A 103 -9.19 -22.83 9.30
CA ASN A 103 -8.27 -21.75 8.97
C ASN A 103 -7.60 -21.22 10.25
N VAL A 104 -6.41 -21.69 10.52
CA VAL A 104 -5.64 -21.38 11.73
C VAL A 104 -4.63 -20.28 11.42
N SER A 105 -4.71 -19.18 12.15
CA SER A 105 -3.72 -18.11 12.08
C SER A 105 -2.70 -18.28 13.19
N LEU A 106 -1.43 -18.32 12.81
CA LEU A 106 -0.29 -18.39 13.72
C LEU A 106 0.32 -16.99 13.87
N GLY A 107 0.80 -16.64 15.05
CA GLY A 107 1.68 -15.50 15.22
C GLY A 107 3.13 -15.89 15.01
N ASN A 108 4.04 -14.92 14.95
CA ASN A 108 5.47 -15.17 14.79
C ASN A 108 6.29 -14.23 15.69
N PRO A 109 6.82 -14.70 16.81
CA PRO A 109 7.60 -13.88 17.74
C PRO A 109 8.93 -13.39 17.16
N TYR A 110 9.39 -13.96 16.04
CA TYR A 110 10.66 -13.60 15.38
C TYR A 110 10.51 -12.51 14.32
N LEU A 111 9.33 -11.92 14.16
CA LEU A 111 9.11 -10.82 13.23
C LEU A 111 9.96 -9.60 13.57
N LYS A 112 10.58 -9.06 12.55
CA LYS A 112 11.36 -7.81 12.62
C LYS A 112 10.51 -6.63 12.16
N PRO A 113 10.79 -5.42 12.64
CA PRO A 113 10.23 -4.20 12.09
C PRO A 113 10.51 -4.08 10.60
N TYR A 114 9.59 -3.43 9.89
CA TYR A 114 9.76 -3.09 8.49
C TYR A 114 9.93 -1.58 8.31
N PHE A 115 10.60 -1.18 7.23
CA PHE A 115 10.82 0.22 6.93
C PHE A 115 10.13 0.61 5.62
N SER A 116 9.30 1.67 5.70
CA SER A 116 8.55 2.18 4.56
C SER A 116 9.14 3.49 4.07
N HIS A 117 9.42 3.57 2.77
CA HIS A 117 9.80 4.78 2.05
C HIS A 117 8.62 5.26 1.22
N ASN A 118 8.27 6.53 1.36
CA ASN A 118 7.15 7.12 0.64
C ASN A 118 7.60 8.40 -0.06
N ILE A 119 7.27 8.53 -1.33
CA ILE A 119 7.57 9.67 -2.18
C ILE A 119 6.26 10.16 -2.79
N ASN A 120 6.04 11.46 -2.76
CA ASN A 120 4.92 12.09 -3.44
C ASN A 120 5.41 13.36 -4.12
N THR A 121 5.12 13.49 -5.41
CA THR A 121 5.47 14.67 -6.19
C THR A 121 4.24 15.18 -6.91
N ARG A 122 4.01 16.48 -6.84
CA ARG A 122 2.91 17.16 -7.49
C ARG A 122 3.46 18.26 -8.39
N TYR A 123 2.99 18.27 -9.62
CA TYR A 123 3.19 19.35 -10.56
C TYR A 123 1.85 20.02 -10.83
N GLY A 124 1.82 21.33 -10.80
CA GLY A 124 0.66 22.14 -11.13
C GLY A 124 1.04 23.20 -12.16
N PHE A 125 0.26 23.26 -13.23
CA PHE A 125 0.23 24.35 -14.19
C PHE A 125 -1.19 24.85 -14.33
N SER A 126 -1.39 26.17 -14.24
CA SER A 126 -2.71 26.80 -14.43
C SER A 126 -2.57 28.17 -15.05
N ASN A 127 -3.06 28.30 -16.27
CA ASN A 127 -3.21 29.59 -16.93
C ASN A 127 -4.67 30.02 -16.92
N ARG A 128 -5.03 30.92 -16.00
CA ARG A 128 -6.43 31.36 -15.80
C ARG A 128 -6.97 32.11 -17.01
N GLN A 129 -6.16 32.88 -17.71
CA GLN A 129 -6.59 33.66 -18.88
C GLN A 129 -6.97 32.77 -20.05
N LYS A 130 -6.30 31.61 -20.17
CA LYS A 130 -6.53 30.62 -21.23
C LYS A 130 -7.40 29.44 -20.76
N PHE A 131 -7.86 29.43 -19.50
CA PHE A 131 -8.59 28.31 -18.90
C PHE A 131 -7.90 26.95 -19.07
N LEU A 132 -6.56 26.98 -19.18
CA LEU A 132 -5.73 25.80 -19.37
C LEU A 132 -5.13 25.38 -18.03
N SER A 133 -5.34 24.13 -17.66
CA SER A 133 -4.71 23.56 -16.46
C SER A 133 -4.19 22.14 -16.68
N VAL A 134 -3.04 21.88 -16.11
CA VAL A 134 -2.43 20.56 -16.05
C VAL A 134 -2.00 20.31 -14.61
N HIS A 135 -2.46 19.19 -14.05
CA HIS A 135 -2.05 18.73 -12.74
C HIS A 135 -1.53 17.31 -12.88
N ALA A 136 -0.33 17.07 -12.40
CA ALA A 136 0.24 15.73 -12.35
C ALA A 136 0.65 15.39 -10.92
N ASN A 137 0.40 14.16 -10.54
CA ASN A 137 0.85 13.59 -9.28
C ASN A 137 1.56 12.27 -9.56
N LEU A 138 2.77 12.15 -9.03
CA LEU A 138 3.52 10.91 -8.99
C LEU A 138 3.76 10.56 -7.53
N SER A 139 3.27 9.40 -7.11
CA SER A 139 3.48 8.89 -5.77
C SER A 139 3.90 7.43 -5.82
N GLY A 140 4.68 7.02 -4.86
CA GLY A 140 5.10 5.64 -4.75
C GLY A 140 5.91 5.43 -3.49
N GLY A 141 6.26 4.20 -3.27
CA GLY A 141 7.09 3.82 -2.16
C GLY A 141 7.56 2.39 -2.28
N PHE A 142 8.44 2.04 -1.38
CA PHE A 142 8.86 0.66 -1.19
C PHE A 142 8.98 0.38 0.30
N VAL A 143 8.75 -0.87 0.65
CA VAL A 143 8.81 -1.38 2.01
C VAL A 143 9.92 -2.42 2.08
N GLN A 144 10.89 -2.18 2.92
CA GLN A 144 11.97 -3.12 3.22
C GLN A 144 11.49 -4.08 4.30
N SER A 145 11.71 -5.37 4.09
CA SER A 145 11.31 -6.45 5.00
C SER A 145 9.82 -6.41 5.40
N PRO A 146 8.87 -6.22 4.45
CA PRO A 146 7.45 -6.18 4.76
C PRO A 146 7.01 -7.46 5.46
N ILE A 147 5.98 -7.36 6.29
CA ILE A 147 5.34 -8.54 6.83
C ILE A 147 4.40 -9.09 5.77
N VAL A 148 4.67 -10.30 5.35
CA VAL A 148 3.90 -11.06 4.37
C VAL A 148 3.44 -12.37 5.01
N TYR A 149 2.60 -13.15 4.34
CA TYR A 149 2.09 -14.38 4.89
C TYR A 149 2.62 -15.59 4.14
N ALA A 150 3.05 -16.58 4.91
CA ALA A 150 3.24 -17.95 4.45
C ALA A 150 1.99 -18.76 4.76
N SER A 151 1.45 -19.45 3.76
CA SER A 151 0.24 -20.26 3.90
C SER A 151 0.47 -21.67 3.40
N TRP A 152 -0.12 -22.65 4.07
CA TRP A 152 -0.07 -24.07 3.67
C TRP A 152 -1.30 -24.81 4.16
N TYR A 153 -1.47 -26.03 3.69
CA TYR A 153 -2.51 -26.95 4.15
C TYR A 153 -1.89 -28.15 4.83
N ASN A 154 -2.50 -28.61 5.91
CA ASN A 154 -2.16 -29.91 6.47
C ASN A 154 -2.86 -31.04 5.72
N THR A 155 -2.56 -32.28 6.12
CA THR A 155 -3.15 -33.51 5.52
C THR A 155 -4.66 -33.59 5.67
N ASN A 156 -5.24 -32.90 6.66
CA ASN A 156 -6.68 -32.87 6.93
C ASN A 156 -7.40 -31.73 6.19
N GLY A 157 -6.67 -30.94 5.37
CA GLY A 157 -7.22 -29.81 4.62
C GLY A 157 -7.38 -28.52 5.42
N THR A 158 -6.88 -28.45 6.66
CA THR A 158 -6.85 -27.20 7.43
C THR A 158 -5.79 -26.25 6.83
N ALA A 159 -6.20 -25.02 6.55
CA ALA A 159 -5.30 -23.95 6.12
C ALA A 159 -4.58 -23.33 7.30
N PHE A 160 -3.29 -23.11 7.17
CA PHE A 160 -2.46 -22.39 8.12
C PHE A 160 -1.92 -21.12 7.50
N SER A 161 -1.77 -20.06 8.30
CA SER A 161 -1.21 -18.79 7.90
C SER A 161 -0.26 -18.28 8.97
N LEU A 162 0.98 -17.96 8.57
CA LEU A 162 2.05 -17.46 9.44
C LEU A 162 2.61 -16.16 8.87
N PRO A 163 2.65 -15.05 9.63
CA PRO A 163 3.32 -13.83 9.21
C PRO A 163 4.84 -14.01 9.26
N VAL A 164 5.52 -13.55 8.22
CA VAL A 164 6.98 -13.60 8.08
C VAL A 164 7.49 -12.32 7.44
N ASN A 165 8.77 -11.98 7.64
CA ASN A 165 9.36 -10.89 6.88
C ASN A 165 9.69 -11.36 5.46
N GLY A 166 9.17 -10.65 4.47
CA GLY A 166 9.35 -10.94 3.06
C GLY A 166 10.37 -10.02 2.38
N PRO A 167 10.62 -10.24 1.08
CA PRO A 167 11.46 -9.38 0.27
C PRO A 167 10.82 -8.00 0.07
N THR A 168 11.65 -7.03 -0.33
CA THR A 168 11.19 -5.66 -0.58
C THR A 168 10.03 -5.64 -1.58
N SER A 169 8.95 -4.97 -1.21
CA SER A 169 7.79 -4.72 -2.06
C SER A 169 7.67 -3.23 -2.38
N GLY A 170 6.99 -2.89 -3.46
CA GLY A 170 6.86 -1.50 -3.86
C GLY A 170 5.61 -1.21 -4.66
N ASN A 171 5.31 0.09 -4.76
CA ASN A 171 4.23 0.58 -5.58
C ASN A 171 4.56 1.94 -6.19
N VAL A 172 4.01 2.20 -7.37
CA VAL A 172 4.07 3.49 -8.07
C VAL A 172 2.67 3.83 -8.56
N ASN A 173 2.26 5.08 -8.34
CA ASN A 173 0.99 5.61 -8.81
C ASN A 173 1.27 6.93 -9.52
N ALA A 174 0.81 7.05 -10.76
CA ALA A 174 0.86 8.28 -11.53
C ALA A 174 -0.56 8.73 -11.86
N ARG A 175 -0.80 10.04 -11.75
CA ARG A 175 -2.06 10.67 -12.13
C ARG A 175 -1.78 11.94 -12.87
N MET A 176 -2.47 12.16 -13.98
CA MET A 176 -2.45 13.42 -14.72
C MET A 176 -3.88 13.87 -15.01
N PHE A 177 -4.11 15.12 -14.81
CA PHE A 177 -5.35 15.78 -15.14
C PHE A 177 -5.04 16.94 -16.07
N LEU A 178 -5.72 17.00 -17.21
CA LEU A 178 -5.65 18.06 -18.19
C LEU A 178 -7.05 18.65 -18.39
N ASN A 179 -7.12 19.96 -18.39
CA ASN A 179 -8.27 20.69 -18.88
C ASN A 179 -7.81 21.78 -19.83
N ALA A 180 -8.32 21.76 -21.06
CA ALA A 180 -7.88 22.67 -22.11
C ALA A 180 -9.06 23.06 -23.03
N PRO A 181 -9.32 24.35 -23.24
CA PRO A 181 -10.22 24.81 -24.29
C PRO A 181 -9.51 24.76 -25.66
N PHE A 182 -10.25 24.58 -26.73
CA PHE A 182 -9.74 24.67 -28.10
C PHE A 182 -9.75 26.13 -28.55
N GLY A 183 -8.71 26.85 -28.18
CA GLY A 183 -8.58 28.29 -28.56
C GLY A 183 -9.73 29.15 -28.07
N LYS A 184 -10.34 29.89 -28.98
CA LYS A 184 -11.55 30.72 -28.73
C LYS A 184 -12.87 29.99 -29.07
N SER A 185 -12.83 28.70 -29.35
CA SER A 185 -13.99 27.91 -29.67
C SER A 185 -14.81 27.55 -28.43
N ASN A 186 -16.04 27.12 -28.65
CA ASN A 186 -16.94 26.64 -27.63
C ASN A 186 -16.61 25.20 -27.18
N PHE A 187 -15.48 24.64 -27.63
CA PHE A 187 -15.06 23.30 -27.30
C PHE A 187 -13.97 23.30 -26.22
N SER A 188 -14.05 22.33 -25.33
CA SER A 188 -13.01 22.03 -24.36
C SER A 188 -12.79 20.52 -24.22
N ILE A 189 -11.57 20.13 -23.91
CA ILE A 189 -11.22 18.75 -23.58
C ILE A 189 -10.79 18.67 -22.11
N SER A 190 -11.27 17.65 -21.44
CA SER A 190 -10.76 17.24 -20.13
C SER A 190 -10.28 15.79 -20.23
N SER A 191 -9.09 15.53 -19.71
CA SER A 191 -8.53 14.18 -19.61
C SER A 191 -8.12 13.91 -18.18
N SER A 192 -8.33 12.68 -17.75
CA SER A 192 -7.85 12.17 -16.46
C SER A 192 -7.23 10.80 -16.66
N THR A 193 -5.91 10.78 -16.73
CA THR A 193 -5.10 9.59 -16.88
C THR A 193 -4.61 9.14 -15.51
N SER A 194 -4.71 7.86 -15.19
CA SER A 194 -4.10 7.28 -14.00
C SER A 194 -3.51 5.92 -14.28
N GLY A 195 -2.30 5.70 -13.76
CA GLY A 195 -1.61 4.42 -13.79
C GLY A 195 -1.15 4.04 -12.40
N SER A 196 -1.20 2.76 -12.08
CA SER A 196 -0.59 2.21 -10.88
C SER A 196 0.09 0.89 -11.18
N TRP A 197 1.20 0.67 -10.50
CA TRP A 197 1.89 -0.60 -10.46
C TRP A 197 2.23 -0.92 -9.02
N SER A 198 2.08 -2.19 -8.64
CA SER A 198 2.46 -2.67 -7.31
C SER A 198 2.99 -4.09 -7.39
N THR A 199 3.87 -4.41 -6.45
CA THR A 199 4.37 -5.77 -6.22
C THR A 199 4.14 -6.16 -4.78
N SER A 200 3.77 -7.42 -4.57
CA SER A 200 3.63 -8.04 -3.26
C SER A 200 4.08 -9.48 -3.32
N THR A 201 4.60 -9.98 -2.21
CA THR A 201 5.08 -11.37 -2.10
C THR A 201 4.27 -12.11 -1.05
N SER A 202 4.05 -13.39 -1.29
CA SER A 202 3.52 -14.36 -0.34
C SER A 202 4.27 -15.69 -0.50
N TYR A 203 4.19 -16.56 0.49
CA TYR A 203 4.79 -17.87 0.42
C TYR A 203 3.69 -18.94 0.50
N VAL A 204 3.83 -19.97 -0.32
CA VAL A 204 2.88 -21.09 -0.37
C VAL A 204 3.63 -22.39 -0.10
N GLY A 205 3.23 -23.10 0.93
CA GLY A 205 3.81 -24.39 1.28
C GLY A 205 3.48 -25.43 0.18
N LYS A 206 4.50 -26.18 -0.21
CA LYS A 206 4.33 -27.33 -1.11
C LYS A 206 3.60 -28.46 -0.41
N SER A 207 3.00 -29.35 -1.18
CA SER A 207 2.34 -30.58 -0.67
C SER A 207 3.29 -31.48 0.14
N SER A 208 4.59 -31.34 -0.05
CA SER A 208 5.62 -32.07 0.72
C SER A 208 5.95 -31.43 2.09
N PHE A 209 5.34 -30.30 2.42
CA PHE A 209 5.52 -29.65 3.72
C PHE A 209 4.59 -30.31 4.74
N ASP A 210 5.17 -30.99 5.72
CA ASP A 210 4.43 -31.64 6.79
C ASP A 210 4.38 -30.76 8.05
N THR A 211 3.20 -30.20 8.29
CA THR A 211 2.93 -29.35 9.44
C THR A 211 3.12 -30.08 10.78
N SER A 212 2.84 -31.40 10.81
CA SER A 212 2.89 -32.19 12.05
C SER A 212 4.28 -32.23 12.67
N THR A 213 5.32 -32.07 11.85
CA THR A 213 6.72 -31.97 12.28
C THR A 213 6.99 -30.81 13.23
N TYR A 214 6.12 -29.76 13.18
CA TYR A 214 6.26 -28.52 13.96
C TYR A 214 5.21 -28.40 15.07
N TYR A 215 4.58 -29.50 15.45
CA TYR A 215 3.70 -29.55 16.62
C TYR A 215 4.25 -30.50 17.65
N THR A 216 4.32 -30.03 18.91
CA THR A 216 4.69 -30.82 20.08
C THR A 216 3.61 -30.60 21.13
N ASP A 217 2.96 -31.68 21.57
CA ASP A 217 1.87 -31.67 22.57
C ASP A 217 0.70 -30.74 22.21
N GLY A 218 0.46 -30.51 20.92
CA GLY A 218 -0.60 -29.65 20.41
C GLY A 218 -0.21 -28.17 20.22
N ASP A 219 1.01 -27.78 20.61
CA ASP A 219 1.52 -26.44 20.43
C ASP A 219 2.45 -26.35 19.21
N PHE A 220 2.40 -25.25 18.49
CA PHE A 220 3.29 -25.01 17.34
C PHE A 220 4.69 -24.61 17.82
N ASP A 221 5.70 -25.34 17.38
CA ASP A 221 7.10 -25.10 17.72
C ASP A 221 7.70 -23.99 16.82
N TYR A 222 7.52 -22.75 17.24
CA TYR A 222 8.05 -21.58 16.56
C TYR A 222 9.56 -21.54 16.49
N VAL A 223 10.27 -22.10 17.49
CA VAL A 223 11.74 -22.12 17.55
C VAL A 223 12.28 -23.05 16.46
N LYS A 224 11.75 -24.26 16.40
CA LYS A 224 12.13 -25.24 15.38
C LYS A 224 11.82 -24.73 13.98
N PHE A 225 10.62 -24.18 13.77
CA PHE A 225 10.23 -23.61 12.47
C PHE A 225 11.19 -22.49 12.05
N HIS A 226 11.51 -21.57 12.97
CA HIS A 226 12.43 -20.47 12.66
C HIS A 226 13.85 -20.94 12.33
N ASN A 227 14.34 -21.98 13.02
CA ASN A 227 15.67 -22.54 12.77
C ASN A 227 15.74 -23.28 11.44
N ASP A 228 14.69 -24.01 11.07
CA ASP A 228 14.63 -24.76 9.82
C ASP A 228 14.38 -23.83 8.61
N PHE A 229 13.67 -22.69 8.82
CA PHE A 229 13.31 -21.72 7.79
C PHE A 229 13.69 -20.28 8.15
N PRO A 230 14.99 -19.99 8.28
CA PRO A 230 15.44 -18.61 8.56
C PRO A 230 15.15 -17.65 7.40
N ASP A 231 14.98 -18.18 6.18
CA ASP A 231 14.61 -17.47 4.97
C ASP A 231 13.74 -18.39 4.11
N LEU A 232 12.42 -18.12 4.12
CA LEU A 232 11.45 -18.93 3.36
C LEU A 232 11.66 -18.85 1.85
N GLY A 233 12.21 -17.77 1.33
CA GLY A 233 12.49 -17.62 -0.10
C GLY A 233 13.58 -18.55 -0.61
N LYS A 234 14.40 -19.11 0.30
CA LYS A 234 15.44 -20.10 -0.03
C LYS A 234 15.06 -21.53 0.30
N SER A 235 13.87 -21.73 0.84
CA SER A 235 13.39 -23.05 1.25
C SER A 235 12.93 -23.87 0.05
N ASP A 236 13.23 -25.16 0.08
CA ASP A 236 12.68 -26.13 -0.88
C ASP A 236 11.23 -26.54 -0.54
N LYS A 237 10.71 -26.17 0.64
CA LYS A 237 9.38 -26.51 1.14
C LYS A 237 8.33 -25.45 0.82
N PHE A 238 8.76 -24.24 0.53
CA PHE A 238 7.87 -23.12 0.20
C PHE A 238 8.14 -22.60 -1.20
N LEU A 239 7.09 -22.14 -1.85
CA LEU A 239 7.15 -21.43 -3.14
C LEU A 239 6.93 -19.94 -2.87
N GLU A 240 7.84 -19.10 -3.35
CA GLU A 240 7.65 -17.67 -3.35
C GLU A 240 6.70 -17.27 -4.48
N ASN A 241 5.59 -16.65 -4.14
CA ASN A 241 4.64 -16.09 -5.08
C ASN A 241 4.79 -14.56 -5.09
N ASN A 242 5.43 -14.05 -6.12
CA ASN A 242 5.49 -12.61 -6.37
C ASN A 242 4.33 -12.22 -7.29
N THR A 243 3.42 -11.41 -6.77
CA THR A 243 2.28 -10.87 -7.50
C THR A 243 2.59 -9.45 -7.93
N GLN A 244 2.51 -9.18 -9.22
CA GLN A 244 2.59 -7.84 -9.77
C GLN A 244 1.24 -7.43 -10.35
N THR A 245 0.79 -6.23 -10.02
CA THR A 245 -0.48 -5.70 -10.51
C THR A 245 -0.25 -4.35 -11.16
N MET A 246 -0.76 -4.19 -12.37
CA MET A 246 -0.77 -2.92 -13.10
C MET A 246 -2.22 -2.54 -13.42
N ASN A 247 -2.57 -1.29 -13.14
CA ASN A 247 -3.83 -0.70 -13.53
C ASN A 247 -3.56 0.56 -14.35
N PHE A 248 -4.30 0.71 -15.42
CA PHE A 248 -4.34 1.93 -16.22
C PHE A 248 -5.79 2.35 -16.42
N THR A 249 -6.07 3.63 -16.22
CA THR A 249 -7.40 4.19 -16.46
C THR A 249 -7.25 5.53 -17.17
N GLU A 250 -7.90 5.65 -18.30
CA GLU A 250 -8.05 6.90 -19.05
C GLU A 250 -9.51 7.32 -19.06
N ARG A 251 -9.76 8.59 -18.82
CA ARG A 251 -11.07 9.21 -18.99
C ARG A 251 -10.89 10.46 -19.81
N MET A 252 -11.60 10.54 -20.92
CA MET A 252 -11.63 11.72 -21.78
C MET A 252 -13.04 12.26 -21.86
N ARG A 253 -13.16 13.57 -21.89
CA ARG A 253 -14.41 14.27 -22.06
C ARG A 253 -14.19 15.43 -23.02
N LEU A 254 -14.99 15.45 -24.08
CA LEU A 254 -15.11 16.57 -24.99
C LEU A 254 -16.42 17.30 -24.67
N THR A 255 -16.33 18.58 -24.41
CA THR A 255 -17.49 19.43 -24.11
C THR A 255 -17.61 20.50 -25.15
N TYR A 256 -18.80 20.63 -25.73
CA TYR A 256 -19.23 21.79 -26.50
C TYR A 256 -20.23 22.55 -25.64
N ARG A 257 -20.05 23.87 -25.50
CA ARG A 257 -20.95 24.71 -24.72
C ARG A 257 -21.15 26.05 -25.43
N ASN A 258 -22.42 26.42 -25.59
CA ASN A 258 -22.83 27.78 -25.93
C ASN A 258 -23.97 28.24 -24.98
N ASP A 259 -24.59 29.36 -25.23
CA ASP A 259 -25.64 29.95 -24.37
C ASP A 259 -26.91 29.08 -24.26
N PHE A 260 -27.13 28.18 -25.22
CA PHE A 260 -28.38 27.40 -25.34
C PHE A 260 -28.18 25.91 -25.07
N VAL A 261 -27.00 25.39 -25.39
CA VAL A 261 -26.78 23.95 -25.33
C VAL A 261 -25.40 23.60 -24.81
N GLU A 262 -25.35 22.59 -23.97
CA GLU A 262 -24.12 21.90 -23.59
C GLU A 262 -24.17 20.45 -24.05
N ILE A 263 -23.19 20.02 -24.84
CA ILE A 263 -23.05 18.65 -25.30
C ILE A 263 -21.76 18.12 -24.71
N ILE A 264 -21.84 16.96 -24.03
CA ILE A 264 -20.69 16.30 -23.43
C ILE A 264 -20.60 14.90 -24.03
N ALA A 265 -19.52 14.61 -24.73
CA ALA A 265 -19.13 13.26 -25.14
C ALA A 265 -17.98 12.77 -24.26
N GLY A 266 -18.14 11.62 -23.65
CA GLY A 266 -17.17 11.06 -22.72
C GLY A 266 -16.82 9.62 -23.03
N GLY A 267 -15.57 9.25 -22.72
CA GLY A 267 -15.09 7.89 -22.78
C GLY A 267 -14.25 7.54 -21.56
N ARG A 268 -14.31 6.28 -21.15
CA ARG A 268 -13.44 5.71 -20.13
C ARG A 268 -12.93 4.36 -20.61
N SER A 269 -11.62 4.19 -20.50
CA SER A 269 -10.96 2.89 -20.70
C SER A 269 -10.23 2.52 -19.43
N ARG A 270 -10.42 1.29 -18.96
CA ARG A 270 -9.67 0.72 -17.84
C ARG A 270 -9.08 -0.60 -18.27
N ILE A 271 -7.78 -0.75 -17.97
CA ILE A 271 -7.04 -2.00 -18.17
C ILE A 271 -6.43 -2.34 -16.81
N ALA A 272 -6.67 -3.56 -16.34
CA ALA A 272 -6.01 -4.12 -15.19
C ALA A 272 -5.31 -5.42 -15.60
N LYS A 273 -4.07 -5.60 -15.17
CA LYS A 273 -3.27 -6.78 -15.46
C LYS A 273 -2.56 -7.24 -14.20
N SER A 274 -2.61 -8.54 -13.92
CA SER A 274 -1.91 -9.17 -12.80
C SER A 274 -1.10 -10.36 -13.29
N TRP A 275 0.12 -10.48 -12.76
CA TRP A 275 1.05 -11.58 -13.00
C TRP A 275 1.39 -12.25 -11.69
N TYR A 276 1.65 -13.52 -11.74
CA TYR A 276 2.02 -14.36 -10.60
C TYR A 276 3.25 -15.19 -10.95
N THR A 277 4.15 -15.41 -9.99
CA THR A 277 5.29 -16.32 -10.22
C THR A 277 4.91 -17.77 -10.06
N ILE A 278 3.98 -18.08 -9.16
CA ILE A 278 3.32 -19.39 -9.12
C ILE A 278 2.23 -19.35 -10.20
N GLU A 279 2.18 -20.35 -11.05
CA GLU A 279 1.23 -20.41 -12.18
C GLU A 279 1.42 -19.24 -13.18
N SER A 280 2.66 -19.02 -13.59
CA SER A 280 3.03 -17.92 -14.50
C SER A 280 2.24 -17.90 -15.83
N ALA A 281 1.56 -19.00 -16.18
CA ALA A 281 0.64 -19.05 -17.33
C ALA A 281 -0.66 -18.27 -17.08
N ASN A 282 -1.04 -17.99 -15.83
CA ASN A 282 -2.29 -17.35 -15.45
C ASN A 282 -2.12 -15.82 -15.31
N THR A 283 -1.93 -15.14 -16.43
CA THR A 283 -2.02 -13.68 -16.46
C THR A 283 -3.48 -13.25 -16.55
N ASN A 284 -3.98 -12.55 -15.52
CA ASN A 284 -5.32 -11.98 -15.55
C ASN A 284 -5.29 -10.60 -16.22
N VAL A 285 -6.07 -10.44 -17.29
CA VAL A 285 -6.25 -9.14 -17.96
C VAL A 285 -7.73 -8.80 -18.00
N THR A 286 -8.07 -7.69 -17.38
CA THR A 286 -9.44 -7.16 -17.44
C THR A 286 -9.43 -5.85 -18.21
N ARG A 287 -10.36 -5.72 -19.17
CA ARG A 287 -10.58 -4.48 -19.93
C ARG A 287 -12.03 -4.06 -19.77
N ASN A 288 -12.23 -2.79 -19.46
CA ASN A 288 -13.55 -2.19 -19.36
C ASN A 288 -13.53 -0.85 -20.11
N ASN A 289 -14.39 -0.73 -21.13
CA ASN A 289 -14.55 0.47 -21.93
C ASN A 289 -15.98 0.95 -21.78
N GLN A 290 -16.15 2.24 -21.58
CA GLN A 290 -17.44 2.91 -21.46
C GLN A 290 -17.42 4.15 -22.34
N ALA A 291 -18.54 4.43 -23.00
CA ALA A 291 -18.79 5.67 -23.71
C ALA A 291 -20.09 6.27 -23.18
N SER A 292 -20.15 7.58 -23.13
CA SER A 292 -21.31 8.33 -22.68
C SER A 292 -21.48 9.59 -23.53
N MET A 293 -22.72 9.98 -23.73
CA MET A 293 -23.06 11.24 -24.34
C MET A 293 -24.23 11.84 -23.55
N SER A 294 -24.15 13.13 -23.24
CA SER A 294 -25.22 13.88 -22.62
C SER A 294 -25.40 15.22 -23.30
N MET A 295 -26.62 15.70 -23.31
CA MET A 295 -26.97 17.00 -23.84
C MET A 295 -27.87 17.71 -22.84
N ASN A 296 -27.51 18.91 -22.46
CA ASN A 296 -28.29 19.80 -21.60
C ASN A 296 -28.75 21.01 -22.43
N TRP A 297 -30.01 21.32 -22.35
CA TRP A 297 -30.59 22.45 -23.05
C TRP A 297 -31.01 23.51 -22.04
N THR A 298 -30.57 24.74 -22.23
CA THR A 298 -30.99 25.90 -21.45
C THR A 298 -32.02 26.69 -22.25
N ILE A 299 -33.27 26.70 -21.80
CA ILE A 299 -34.35 27.48 -22.43
C ILE A 299 -34.24 28.90 -21.89
N PRO A 300 -33.98 29.92 -22.75
CA PRO A 300 -34.01 31.32 -22.33
C PRO A 300 -35.41 31.68 -21.88
N GLY A 301 -35.55 32.24 -20.68
CA GLY A 301 -36.86 32.67 -20.13
C GLY A 301 -37.59 31.61 -19.33
N GLY A 302 -36.89 30.58 -18.83
CA GLY A 302 -37.46 29.58 -17.91
C GLY A 302 -38.02 30.21 -16.67
N LEU A 303 -39.28 29.89 -16.39
CA LEU A 303 -40.00 30.22 -15.15
C LEU A 303 -39.19 29.70 -13.97
N GLY A 304 -38.73 30.62 -13.09
CA GLY A 304 -38.10 30.32 -11.82
C GLY A 304 -39.08 29.71 -10.81
#